data_d3c5d62330d77a57d72860f7a8bb9f08
#
_entry.id   d3c5d62330d77a57d72860f7a8bb9f08
#
_cell.length_a   1.000
_cell.length_b   1.000
_cell.length_c   1.000
_cell.angle_alpha   90.00
_cell.angle_beta   90.00
_cell.angle_gamma   90.00
#
_symmetry.space_group_name_H-M   'P 1'
#
loop_
_entity.id
_entity.type
_entity.pdbx_description
1 polymer ?
#
loop_
_entity_poly.entity_id
_entity_poly.type
_entity_poly.pdbx_seq_one_letter_code
_entity_poly.pdbx_strand_id
1 'polypeptide(L)'
;MPVPDAGEALPAIRVRTARFADALALLRWRNDPVARAKSGSSNPIGLVEHLRWFRRSKFNADTIILIIVAGSGARVGTVRFVASEPDLWTTSISIAKEARGRSYGIGGLLAGEAYVQSQHRQPEFRARVSLDNIASQKLFERAGYTQIGQDDEGFMLFIKLPAAGGQQ
;
A
#
# COMPACT_ATOMS: atom_id res chain seq x y z
N MET A 1 6.57 -12.68 -16.88
CA MET A 1 5.53 -11.69 -17.30
C MET A 1 6.24 -10.38 -17.57
N PRO A 2 6.13 -9.81 -18.78
CA PRO A 2 6.77 -8.54 -19.08
C PRO A 2 6.20 -7.43 -18.19
N VAL A 3 7.09 -6.60 -17.68
CA VAL A 3 6.73 -5.36 -17.00
C VAL A 3 6.13 -4.44 -18.06
N PRO A 4 4.92 -3.88 -17.91
CA PRO A 4 4.40 -2.93 -18.88
C PRO A 4 5.37 -1.75 -19.03
N ASP A 5 5.63 -1.41 -20.26
CA ASP A 5 6.58 -0.37 -20.68
C ASP A 5 6.09 1.01 -20.20
N ALA A 6 7.02 1.97 -20.10
CA ALA A 6 6.80 3.32 -19.56
C ALA A 6 5.75 4.19 -20.31
N GLY A 7 5.00 3.60 -21.25
CA GLY A 7 3.96 4.25 -22.04
C GLY A 7 2.55 3.68 -21.83
N GLU A 8 2.35 2.65 -20.98
CA GLU A 8 1.03 2.07 -20.81
C GLU A 8 0.16 2.93 -19.87
N ALA A 9 -0.96 3.40 -20.38
CA ALA A 9 -1.90 4.19 -19.59
C ALA A 9 -2.35 3.39 -18.35
N LEU A 10 -2.21 3.98 -17.16
CA LEU A 10 -2.67 3.34 -15.94
C LEU A 10 -4.18 3.10 -16.00
N PRO A 11 -4.67 1.96 -15.49
CA PRO A 11 -6.10 1.68 -15.48
C PRO A 11 -6.83 2.74 -14.67
N ALA A 12 -8.05 3.08 -15.07
CA ALA A 12 -8.91 3.97 -14.31
C ALA A 12 -9.16 3.39 -12.91
N ILE A 13 -8.70 4.10 -11.89
CA ILE A 13 -8.89 3.74 -10.49
C ILE A 13 -9.28 4.96 -9.66
N ARG A 14 -9.84 4.70 -8.51
CA ARG A 14 -10.00 5.67 -7.42
C ARG A 14 -9.68 5.01 -6.09
N VAL A 15 -9.31 5.81 -5.11
CA VAL A 15 -9.17 5.35 -3.71
C VAL A 15 -10.28 5.97 -2.87
N ARG A 16 -10.69 5.26 -1.84
CA ARG A 16 -11.59 5.74 -0.80
C ARG A 16 -11.21 5.15 0.55
N THR A 17 -11.56 5.82 1.63
CA THR A 17 -11.39 5.28 2.97
C THR A 17 -12.13 3.96 3.14
N ALA A 18 -11.51 3.02 3.86
CA ALA A 18 -12.11 1.73 4.17
C ALA A 18 -13.37 1.91 5.05
N ARG A 19 -14.39 1.13 4.78
CA ARG A 19 -15.65 1.04 5.55
C ARG A 19 -15.73 -0.29 6.29
N PHE A 20 -16.58 -0.42 7.27
CA PHE A 20 -16.77 -1.71 7.99
C PHE A 20 -17.15 -2.85 7.03
N ALA A 21 -17.89 -2.56 5.96
CA ALA A 21 -18.21 -3.54 4.92
C ALA A 21 -16.99 -4.06 4.12
N ASP A 22 -15.83 -3.43 4.26
CA ASP A 22 -14.59 -3.86 3.61
C ASP A 22 -13.77 -4.84 4.47
N ALA A 23 -14.08 -4.98 5.76
CA ALA A 23 -13.29 -5.76 6.71
C ALA A 23 -13.03 -7.20 6.24
N LEU A 24 -14.04 -7.88 5.72
CA LEU A 24 -13.90 -9.26 5.23
C LEU A 24 -13.05 -9.34 3.95
N ALA A 25 -13.13 -8.35 3.07
CA ALA A 25 -12.28 -8.29 1.89
C ALA A 25 -10.80 -8.08 2.28
N LEU A 26 -10.55 -7.17 3.24
CA LEU A 26 -9.21 -6.94 3.79
C LEU A 26 -8.63 -8.20 4.44
N LEU A 27 -9.45 -8.94 5.22
CA LEU A 27 -9.05 -10.21 5.81
C LEU A 27 -8.67 -11.24 4.75
N ARG A 28 -9.51 -11.39 3.72
CA ARG A 28 -9.26 -12.32 2.60
C ARG A 28 -7.95 -11.99 1.88
N TRP A 29 -7.71 -10.71 1.57
CA TRP A 29 -6.47 -10.28 0.91
C TRP A 29 -5.25 -10.47 1.80
N ARG A 30 -5.37 -10.21 3.10
CA ARG A 30 -4.28 -10.42 4.08
C ARG A 30 -3.96 -11.91 4.25
N ASN A 31 -4.96 -12.78 4.21
CA ASN A 31 -4.82 -14.22 4.35
C ASN A 31 -4.51 -14.95 3.04
N ASP A 32 -4.41 -14.25 1.91
CA ASP A 32 -3.91 -14.84 0.67
C ASP A 32 -2.53 -15.47 0.89
N PRO A 33 -2.29 -16.74 0.51
CA PRO A 33 -1.02 -17.43 0.80
C PRO A 33 0.20 -16.71 0.25
N VAL A 34 0.10 -16.12 -0.95
CA VAL A 34 1.20 -15.37 -1.58
C VAL A 34 1.46 -14.06 -0.82
N ALA A 35 0.41 -13.36 -0.39
CA ALA A 35 0.54 -12.14 0.40
C ALA A 35 1.19 -12.43 1.77
N ARG A 36 0.80 -13.54 2.44
CA ARG A 36 1.38 -13.96 3.72
C ARG A 36 2.85 -14.31 3.59
N ALA A 37 3.22 -15.12 2.62
CA ALA A 37 4.62 -15.52 2.39
C ALA A 37 5.54 -14.31 2.22
N LYS A 38 5.06 -13.21 1.63
CA LYS A 38 5.83 -11.99 1.34
C LYS A 38 5.75 -10.92 2.43
N SER A 39 4.98 -11.13 3.49
CA SER A 39 4.78 -10.13 4.56
C SER A 39 5.47 -10.45 5.89
N GLY A 40 6.34 -11.47 5.91
CA GLY A 40 7.06 -11.89 7.11
C GLY A 40 6.18 -12.57 8.18
N SER A 41 4.89 -12.81 7.90
CA SER A 41 3.98 -13.50 8.81
C SER A 41 3.33 -14.68 8.09
N SER A 42 3.74 -15.90 8.45
CA SER A 42 3.28 -17.14 7.80
C SER A 42 1.88 -17.60 8.24
N ASN A 43 1.43 -17.20 9.42
CA ASN A 43 0.17 -17.67 9.99
C ASN A 43 -1.04 -16.86 9.48
N PRO A 44 -2.17 -17.52 9.17
CA PRO A 44 -3.40 -16.81 8.84
C PRO A 44 -3.93 -16.06 10.07
N ILE A 45 -4.46 -14.88 9.85
CA ILE A 45 -5.09 -14.06 10.88
C ILE A 45 -6.54 -14.53 11.07
N GLY A 46 -6.95 -14.76 12.33
CA GLY A 46 -8.30 -15.10 12.68
C GLY A 46 -9.29 -13.93 12.50
N LEU A 47 -10.56 -14.25 12.25
CA LEU A 47 -11.61 -13.24 12.02
C LEU A 47 -11.74 -12.25 13.19
N VAL A 48 -11.78 -12.74 14.40
CA VAL A 48 -11.98 -11.90 15.60
C VAL A 48 -10.79 -10.95 15.81
N GLU A 49 -9.57 -11.48 15.64
CA GLU A 49 -8.34 -10.71 15.72
C GLU A 49 -8.33 -9.58 14.65
N HIS A 50 -8.67 -9.94 13.41
CA HIS A 50 -8.76 -8.99 12.32
C HIS A 50 -9.79 -7.89 12.56
N LEU A 51 -10.98 -8.22 13.03
CA LEU A 51 -12.03 -7.24 13.30
C LEU A 51 -11.64 -6.28 14.44
N ARG A 52 -10.95 -6.78 15.47
CA ARG A 52 -10.40 -5.94 16.56
C ARG A 52 -9.34 -4.99 16.02
N TRP A 53 -8.39 -5.52 15.23
CA TRP A 53 -7.36 -4.72 14.58
C TRP A 53 -7.98 -3.67 13.66
N PHE A 54 -8.91 -4.07 12.77
CA PHE A 54 -9.53 -3.15 11.82
C PHE A 54 -10.28 -2.03 12.52
N ARG A 55 -11.06 -2.35 13.55
CA ARG A 55 -11.77 -1.33 14.35
C ARG A 55 -10.78 -0.35 14.99
N ARG A 56 -9.72 -0.84 15.62
CA ARG A 56 -8.68 0.00 16.24
C ARG A 56 -8.02 0.91 15.20
N SER A 57 -7.58 0.33 14.10
CA SER A 57 -6.91 1.06 13.02
C SER A 57 -7.81 2.12 12.37
N LYS A 58 -9.11 1.82 12.21
CA LYS A 58 -10.06 2.75 11.60
C LYS A 58 -10.31 4.00 12.43
N PHE A 59 -10.21 3.91 13.74
CA PHE A 59 -10.38 5.02 14.66
C PHE A 59 -9.06 5.64 15.14
N ASN A 60 -7.93 5.14 14.67
CA ASN A 60 -6.63 5.71 14.95
C ASN A 60 -6.31 6.81 13.93
N ALA A 61 -6.08 8.04 14.42
CA ALA A 61 -5.72 9.19 13.59
C ALA A 61 -4.42 8.97 12.80
N ASP A 62 -3.50 8.15 13.35
CA ASP A 62 -2.21 7.82 12.72
C ASP A 62 -2.31 6.70 11.68
N THR A 63 -3.53 6.26 11.34
CA THR A 63 -3.72 5.14 10.39
C THR A 63 -4.74 5.50 9.33
N ILE A 64 -4.31 5.46 8.07
CA ILE A 64 -5.16 5.64 6.89
C ILE A 64 -5.23 4.32 6.15
N ILE A 65 -6.44 3.75 6.00
CA ILE A 65 -6.69 2.55 5.21
C ILE A 65 -7.57 2.94 4.02
N LEU A 66 -7.03 2.79 2.82
CA LEU A 66 -7.72 3.09 1.57
C LEU A 66 -8.01 1.81 0.79
N ILE A 67 -9.20 1.74 0.22
CA ILE A 67 -9.59 0.70 -0.74
C ILE A 67 -9.35 1.22 -2.15
N ILE A 68 -8.65 0.44 -2.95
CA ILE A 68 -8.45 0.69 -4.37
C ILE A 68 -9.65 0.13 -5.12
N VAL A 69 -10.33 0.99 -5.86
CA VAL A 69 -11.53 0.65 -6.63
C VAL A 69 -11.24 0.87 -8.11
N ALA A 70 -11.40 -0.15 -8.92
CA ALA A 70 -11.27 -0.07 -10.37
C ALA A 70 -12.41 0.75 -10.99
N GLY A 71 -12.24 1.21 -12.23
CA GLY A 71 -13.26 1.94 -12.99
C GLY A 71 -14.60 1.18 -13.11
N SER A 72 -14.57 -0.15 -13.07
CA SER A 72 -15.76 -1.02 -13.01
C SER A 72 -16.52 -0.97 -11.68
N GLY A 73 -15.97 -0.31 -10.65
CA GLY A 73 -16.51 -0.32 -9.29
C GLY A 73 -16.01 -1.48 -8.42
N ALA A 74 -15.26 -2.43 -8.96
CA ALA A 74 -14.72 -3.56 -8.21
C ALA A 74 -13.62 -3.11 -7.23
N ARG A 75 -13.63 -3.69 -6.02
CA ARG A 75 -12.53 -3.53 -5.04
C ARG A 75 -11.38 -4.43 -5.46
N VAL A 76 -10.22 -3.84 -5.80
CA VAL A 76 -9.07 -4.54 -6.36
C VAL A 76 -7.86 -4.60 -5.44
N GLY A 77 -7.91 -3.92 -4.30
CA GLY A 77 -6.83 -3.92 -3.33
C GLY A 77 -6.99 -2.87 -2.25
N THR A 78 -5.94 -2.71 -1.46
CA THR A 78 -5.83 -1.74 -0.39
C THR A 78 -4.44 -1.15 -0.32
N VAL A 79 -4.34 0.13 0.00
CA VAL A 79 -3.11 0.77 0.46
C VAL A 79 -3.34 1.33 1.85
N ARG A 80 -2.37 1.13 2.74
CA ARG A 80 -2.41 1.58 4.13
C ARG A 80 -1.19 2.42 4.42
N PHE A 81 -1.41 3.51 5.12
CA PHE A 81 -0.39 4.41 5.65
C PHE A 81 -0.51 4.45 7.17
N VAL A 82 0.62 4.34 7.85
CA VAL A 82 0.71 4.43 9.31
C VAL A 82 1.76 5.47 9.66
N ALA A 83 1.36 6.54 10.35
CA ALA A 83 2.29 7.53 10.84
C ALA A 83 3.08 6.98 12.04
N SER A 84 4.39 7.12 12.01
CA SER A 84 5.29 6.83 13.14
C SER A 84 5.76 8.13 13.81
N GLU A 85 5.80 9.20 13.05
CA GLU A 85 6.18 10.56 13.45
C GLU A 85 5.34 11.56 12.63
N PRO A 86 5.28 12.84 13.00
CA PRO A 86 4.67 13.87 12.17
C PRO A 86 5.24 13.82 10.75
N ASP A 87 4.36 13.72 9.75
CA ASP A 87 4.70 13.65 8.34
C ASP A 87 5.52 12.43 7.88
N LEU A 88 5.78 11.44 8.74
CA LEU A 88 6.47 10.19 8.37
C LEU A 88 5.50 9.01 8.31
N TRP A 89 5.24 8.48 7.11
CA TRP A 89 4.23 7.47 6.84
C TRP A 89 4.83 6.15 6.33
N THR A 90 4.63 5.09 7.08
CA THR A 90 4.94 3.74 6.60
C THR A 90 3.82 3.25 5.70
N THR A 91 4.18 2.92 4.46
CA THR A 91 3.27 2.51 3.40
C THR A 91 3.26 1.00 3.23
N SER A 92 2.08 0.42 3.11
CA SER A 92 1.88 -0.98 2.71
C SER A 92 0.75 -1.11 1.71
N ILE A 93 0.91 -1.99 0.72
CA ILE A 93 -0.06 -2.20 -0.35
C ILE A 93 -0.32 -3.69 -0.57
N SER A 94 -1.55 -4.03 -0.85
CA SER A 94 -1.96 -5.39 -1.23
C SER A 94 -2.99 -5.34 -2.34
N ILE A 95 -2.75 -6.13 -3.39
CA ILE A 95 -3.66 -6.27 -4.53
C ILE A 95 -4.35 -7.62 -4.46
N ALA A 96 -5.67 -7.62 -4.62
CA ALA A 96 -6.47 -8.84 -4.70
C ALA A 96 -5.89 -9.79 -5.75
N LYS A 97 -5.87 -11.09 -5.45
CA LYS A 97 -5.25 -12.11 -6.33
C LYS A 97 -5.74 -11.99 -7.78
N GLU A 98 -7.03 -11.77 -7.96
CA GLU A 98 -7.71 -11.68 -9.24
C GLU A 98 -7.39 -10.40 -10.04
N ALA A 99 -6.80 -9.40 -9.36
CA ALA A 99 -6.49 -8.09 -9.93
C ALA A 99 -4.98 -7.86 -10.15
N ARG A 100 -4.13 -8.83 -9.79
CA ARG A 100 -2.68 -8.73 -9.97
C ARG A 100 -2.29 -8.70 -11.46
N GLY A 101 -1.15 -8.11 -11.78
CA GLY A 101 -0.64 -8.02 -13.15
C GLY A 101 -1.37 -7.04 -14.07
N ARG A 102 -2.24 -6.16 -13.52
CA ARG A 102 -3.05 -5.19 -14.28
C ARG A 102 -2.74 -3.73 -13.92
N SER A 103 -1.56 -3.45 -13.43
CA SER A 103 -1.08 -2.10 -13.04
C SER A 103 -1.93 -1.37 -11.98
N TYR A 104 -2.89 -2.05 -11.33
CA TYR A 104 -3.67 -1.47 -10.23
C TYR A 104 -2.81 -1.09 -9.02
N GLY A 105 -1.68 -1.78 -8.81
CA GLY A 105 -0.77 -1.50 -7.71
C GLY A 105 -0.16 -0.11 -7.77
N ILE A 106 0.43 0.24 -8.90
CA ILE A 106 1.07 1.54 -9.09
C ILE A 106 0.04 2.67 -9.05
N GLY A 107 -1.08 2.53 -9.75
CA GLY A 107 -2.15 3.53 -9.72
C GLY A 107 -2.72 3.73 -8.32
N GLY A 108 -2.99 2.63 -7.59
CA GLY A 108 -3.50 2.66 -6.22
C GLY A 108 -2.53 3.28 -5.22
N LEU A 109 -1.23 3.00 -5.36
CA LEU A 109 -0.19 3.60 -4.52
C LEU A 109 -0.12 5.11 -4.72
N LEU A 110 0.01 5.56 -5.97
CA LEU A 110 0.09 7.00 -6.30
C LEU A 110 -1.18 7.77 -5.89
N ALA A 111 -2.36 7.19 -6.11
CA ALA A 111 -3.62 7.80 -5.67
C ALA A 111 -3.73 7.85 -4.14
N GLY A 112 -3.22 6.83 -3.44
CA GLY A 112 -3.15 6.79 -1.99
C GLY A 112 -2.21 7.86 -1.42
N GLU A 113 -1.03 8.02 -2.01
CA GLU A 113 -0.09 9.08 -1.63
C GLU A 113 -0.70 10.48 -1.86
N ALA A 114 -1.35 10.70 -3.01
CA ALA A 114 -2.05 11.96 -3.27
C ALA A 114 -3.15 12.24 -2.22
N TYR A 115 -3.85 11.20 -1.75
CA TYR A 115 -4.82 11.33 -0.66
C TYR A 115 -4.15 11.79 0.64
N VAL A 116 -3.01 11.21 1.04
CA VAL A 116 -2.25 11.65 2.23
C VAL A 116 -1.73 13.06 2.05
N GLN A 117 -1.14 13.38 0.89
CA GLN A 117 -0.63 14.71 0.56
C GLN A 117 -1.70 15.80 0.56
N SER A 118 -2.97 15.46 0.31
CA SER A 118 -4.07 16.41 0.41
C SER A 118 -4.38 16.85 1.85
N GLN A 119 -3.91 16.10 2.85
CA GLN A 119 -4.18 16.33 4.27
C GLN A 119 -2.92 16.70 5.07
N HIS A 120 -1.74 16.37 4.55
CA HIS A 120 -0.44 16.58 5.18
C HIS A 120 0.48 17.36 4.25
N ARG A 121 1.20 18.33 4.81
CA ARG A 121 1.89 19.34 3.98
C ARG A 121 3.12 18.79 3.26
N GLN A 122 3.91 17.95 3.92
CA GLN A 122 5.16 17.41 3.38
C GLN A 122 5.37 15.94 3.84
N PRO A 123 4.46 15.01 3.50
CA PRO A 123 4.60 13.65 3.98
C PRO A 123 5.79 12.95 3.32
N GLU A 124 6.61 12.34 4.16
CA GLU A 124 7.63 11.36 3.76
C GLU A 124 7.01 9.97 3.79
N PHE A 125 7.23 9.18 2.75
CA PHE A 125 6.74 7.82 2.69
C PHE A 125 7.89 6.82 2.80
N ARG A 126 7.71 5.81 3.64
CA ARG A 126 8.62 4.67 3.77
C ARG A 126 7.89 3.37 3.46
N ALA A 127 8.62 2.41 2.91
CA ALA A 127 8.12 1.05 2.73
C ALA A 127 9.18 0.04 3.13
N ARG A 128 8.70 -1.11 3.64
CA ARG A 128 9.51 -2.25 4.05
C ARG A 128 9.06 -3.44 3.22
N VAL A 129 9.98 -4.02 2.44
CA VAL A 129 9.67 -5.03 1.43
C VAL A 129 10.58 -6.24 1.59
N SER A 130 10.00 -7.45 1.64
CA SER A 130 10.77 -8.70 1.65
C SER A 130 11.68 -8.80 0.43
N LEU A 131 12.89 -9.35 0.61
CA LEU A 131 13.85 -9.61 -0.47
C LEU A 131 13.25 -10.46 -1.61
N ASP A 132 12.37 -11.41 -1.27
CA ASP A 132 11.73 -12.28 -2.26
C ASP A 132 10.54 -11.60 -2.97
N ASN A 133 10.15 -10.38 -2.57
CA ASN A 133 9.01 -9.68 -3.14
C ASN A 133 9.42 -8.71 -4.25
N ILE A 134 10.02 -9.24 -5.31
CA ILE A 134 10.49 -8.45 -6.48
C ILE A 134 9.40 -7.58 -7.08
N ALA A 135 8.14 -8.07 -7.09
CA ALA A 135 7.01 -7.31 -7.62
C ALA A 135 6.76 -6.01 -6.83
N SER A 136 6.84 -6.06 -5.49
CA SER A 136 6.70 -4.87 -4.65
C SER A 136 7.92 -3.96 -4.73
N GLN A 137 9.13 -4.50 -4.82
CA GLN A 137 10.34 -3.69 -5.01
C GLN A 137 10.20 -2.84 -6.28
N LYS A 138 9.93 -3.47 -7.43
CA LYS A 138 9.70 -2.76 -8.70
C LYS A 138 8.53 -1.78 -8.65
N LEU A 139 7.49 -2.10 -7.90
CA LEU A 139 6.35 -1.20 -7.73
C LEU A 139 6.74 0.08 -6.99
N PHE A 140 7.47 -0.03 -5.87
CA PHE A 140 7.93 1.13 -5.12
C PHE A 140 8.95 1.95 -5.91
N GLU A 141 9.91 1.32 -6.60
CA GLU A 141 10.85 2.01 -7.50
C GLU A 141 10.12 2.81 -8.58
N ARG A 142 9.14 2.19 -9.26
CA ARG A 142 8.31 2.87 -10.27
C ARG A 142 7.46 4.00 -9.70
N ALA A 143 7.09 3.92 -8.43
CA ALA A 143 6.37 4.99 -7.73
C ALA A 143 7.30 6.13 -7.27
N GLY A 144 8.61 6.05 -7.56
CA GLY A 144 9.58 7.08 -7.20
C GLY A 144 10.18 6.93 -5.80
N TYR A 145 10.09 5.73 -5.20
CA TYR A 145 10.82 5.43 -3.98
C TYR A 145 12.27 5.06 -4.30
N THR A 146 13.18 5.46 -3.43
CA THR A 146 14.60 5.10 -3.46
C THR A 146 14.88 4.05 -2.41
N GLN A 147 15.57 2.99 -2.78
CA GLN A 147 16.07 2.00 -1.81
C GLN A 147 17.19 2.63 -0.98
N ILE A 148 17.11 2.51 0.35
CA ILE A 148 18.08 3.11 1.30
C ILE A 148 18.85 2.08 2.11
N GLY A 149 18.57 0.78 1.96
CA GLY A 149 19.28 -0.28 2.67
C GLY A 149 18.39 -1.46 3.01
N GLN A 150 18.80 -2.19 4.04
CA GLN A 150 18.05 -3.31 4.62
C GLN A 150 18.01 -3.15 6.14
N ASP A 151 16.96 -3.69 6.76
CA ASP A 151 16.87 -3.78 8.21
C ASP A 151 17.53 -5.07 8.75
N ASP A 152 17.60 -5.20 10.08
CA ASP A 152 18.21 -6.36 10.76
C ASP A 152 17.43 -7.69 10.51
N GLU A 153 16.18 -7.61 10.05
CA GLU A 153 15.37 -8.76 9.67
C GLU A 153 15.50 -9.12 8.18
N GLY A 154 16.34 -8.40 7.43
CA GLY A 154 16.63 -8.65 6.02
C GLY A 154 15.58 -8.11 5.04
N PHE A 155 14.72 -7.17 5.45
CA PHE A 155 13.80 -6.50 4.54
C PHE A 155 14.47 -5.28 3.89
N MET A 156 14.20 -5.07 2.63
CA MET A 156 14.62 -3.87 1.92
C MET A 156 13.80 -2.66 2.38
N LEU A 157 14.49 -1.55 2.63
CA LEU A 157 13.91 -0.28 3.03
C LEU A 157 13.87 0.69 1.86
N PHE A 158 12.72 1.29 1.64
CA PHE A 158 12.47 2.28 0.60
C PHE A 158 11.96 3.58 1.23
N ILE A 159 12.35 4.71 0.63
CA ILE A 159 11.92 6.05 1.03
C ILE A 159 11.49 6.86 -0.20
N LYS A 160 10.46 7.68 -0.03
CA LYS A 160 10.07 8.72 -0.97
C LYS A 160 9.89 10.03 -0.20
N LEU A 161 10.77 10.96 -0.49
CA LEU A 161 10.73 12.30 0.10
C LEU A 161 9.61 13.13 -0.53
N PRO A 162 9.06 14.12 0.19
CA PRO A 162 8.14 15.08 -0.38
C PRO A 162 8.80 15.78 -1.57
N ALA A 163 8.01 16.11 -2.59
CA ALA A 163 8.49 16.93 -3.69
C ALA A 163 9.07 18.22 -3.10
N ALA A 164 10.29 18.60 -3.51
CA ALA A 164 10.88 19.85 -3.09
C ALA A 164 9.87 20.97 -3.38
N GLY A 165 9.33 21.56 -2.33
CA GLY A 165 8.36 22.64 -2.44
C GLY A 165 8.98 23.77 -3.23
N GLY A 166 8.43 24.06 -4.42
CA GLY A 166 8.76 25.28 -5.11
C GLY A 166 8.44 26.43 -4.17
N GLN A 167 9.46 27.08 -3.66
CA GLN A 167 9.32 28.38 -3.04
C GLN A 167 8.81 29.32 -4.13
N GLN A 168 7.56 29.72 -4.02
CA GLN A 168 7.07 30.95 -4.64
C GLN A 168 6.79 31.97 -3.52
#